data_903b002b1b30260c0c9a89ef6d72c946
#
_entry.id   903b002b1b30260c0c9a89ef6d72c946
#
_cell.length_a   1.000
_cell.length_b   1.000
_cell.length_c   1.000
_cell.angle_alpha   90.00
_cell.angle_beta   90.00
_cell.angle_gamma   90.00
#
_symmetry.space_group_name_H-M   'P 1'
#
loop_
_entity.id
_entity.type
_entity.pdbx_description
1 polymer ?
#
loop_
_entity_poly.entity_id
_entity_poly.type
_entity_poly.pdbx_seq_one_letter_code
_entity_poly.pdbx_strand_id
1 'polypeptide(L)'
;FLSQYLRLQLFLSPMRKYLNYLLVITLISSCASEPESRNQVIETTSIITSTTSSSTSTTVQKVKEDISYDEFGIELLDVSPEMKEQFDELVKYVEKKTGLSFVEYPKFNLYTLDGYRDYNAASYLDDFDKDYEEGEWERAVLSENMWGLIESTPEKMKELIVEFQRCASAGSYNLLDQILRVPVEKNQKKLNLWEQSVIVHELVHSLQGQIVGLSDWYSTMKENDDFMDYPGRRSIMEAQADLVQGYWMAELDFDQRQDMTSQRPNFRCSVSLPAYFYIPFDLYYDFGGRLGKQIHTMERMEGLNKALFELPTAEQVYSPEKYFSKEPY
;
A
#
# COMPACT_ATOMS: atom_id res chain seq x y z
N PHE A 1 -25.50 -16.08 -0.60
CA PHE A 1 -24.32 -15.47 -1.28
C PHE A 1 -23.04 -16.13 -0.78
N LEU A 2 -22.75 -16.17 0.52
CA LEU A 2 -21.53 -16.80 1.09
C LEU A 2 -21.43 -18.30 0.77
N SER A 3 -22.53 -19.05 0.81
CA SER A 3 -22.56 -20.47 0.46
C SER A 3 -22.29 -20.74 -1.02
N GLN A 4 -22.59 -19.78 -1.90
CA GLN A 4 -22.22 -19.85 -3.31
C GLN A 4 -20.74 -19.48 -3.53
N TYR A 5 -20.22 -18.54 -2.75
CA TYR A 5 -18.80 -18.15 -2.78
C TYR A 5 -17.87 -19.28 -2.30
N LEU A 6 -18.22 -19.94 -1.20
CA LEU A 6 -17.51 -21.13 -0.69
C LEU A 6 -17.62 -22.34 -1.63
N ARG A 7 -18.77 -22.53 -2.29
CA ARG A 7 -18.92 -23.57 -3.32
C ARG A 7 -18.15 -23.24 -4.60
N LEU A 8 -18.04 -21.94 -4.96
CA LEU A 8 -17.17 -21.49 -6.05
C LEU A 8 -15.70 -21.82 -5.76
N GLN A 9 -15.21 -21.61 -4.55
CA GLN A 9 -13.83 -21.94 -4.18
C GLN A 9 -13.51 -23.44 -4.28
N LEU A 10 -14.46 -24.32 -4.02
CA LEU A 10 -14.25 -25.78 -4.12
C LEU A 10 -14.25 -26.29 -5.57
N PHE A 11 -14.92 -25.61 -6.51
CA PHE A 11 -14.90 -25.94 -7.93
C PHE A 11 -13.72 -25.33 -8.71
N LEU A 12 -12.99 -24.38 -8.12
CA LEU A 12 -11.98 -23.56 -8.77
C LEU A 12 -10.54 -23.96 -8.41
N SER A 13 -10.28 -25.26 -8.24
CA SER A 13 -8.93 -25.76 -7.99
C SER A 13 -7.85 -25.22 -8.97
N PRO A 14 -8.09 -25.06 -10.28
CA PRO A 14 -7.13 -24.37 -11.15
C PRO A 14 -7.20 -22.83 -11.06
N MET A 15 -8.35 -22.24 -10.66
CA MET A 15 -8.49 -20.78 -10.48
C MET A 15 -7.99 -20.27 -9.13
N ARG A 16 -7.66 -21.15 -8.18
CA ARG A 16 -7.11 -20.78 -6.87
C ARG A 16 -5.85 -19.90 -6.98
N LYS A 17 -4.97 -20.19 -7.89
CA LYS A 17 -3.79 -19.40 -8.18
C LYS A 17 -4.17 -17.97 -8.57
N TYR A 18 -5.15 -17.78 -9.44
CA TYR A 18 -5.52 -16.48 -10.01
C TYR A 18 -6.19 -15.53 -9.02
N LEU A 19 -7.07 -16.06 -8.16
CA LEU A 19 -7.68 -15.26 -7.10
C LEU A 19 -6.64 -14.79 -6.08
N ASN A 20 -5.61 -15.61 -5.86
CA ASN A 20 -4.52 -15.35 -4.96
C ASN A 20 -3.54 -14.28 -5.51
N TYR A 21 -3.30 -14.25 -6.84
CA TYR A 21 -2.47 -13.22 -7.47
C TYR A 21 -3.14 -11.84 -7.45
N LEU A 22 -4.44 -11.78 -7.60
CA LEU A 22 -5.21 -10.55 -7.37
C LEU A 22 -5.05 -10.02 -5.94
N LEU A 23 -4.89 -10.91 -4.97
CA LEU A 23 -4.62 -10.58 -3.57
C LEU A 23 -3.19 -10.04 -3.33
N VAL A 24 -2.21 -10.49 -4.11
CA VAL A 24 -0.80 -10.01 -4.02
C VAL A 24 -0.67 -8.57 -4.54
N ILE A 25 -1.41 -8.21 -5.58
CA ILE A 25 -1.45 -6.85 -6.14
C ILE A 25 -1.84 -5.81 -5.08
N THR A 26 -2.58 -6.21 -4.04
CA THR A 26 -3.06 -5.30 -2.99
C THR A 26 -2.05 -4.97 -1.89
N LEU A 27 -0.88 -5.60 -1.87
CA LEU A 27 0.17 -5.29 -0.89
C LEU A 27 0.76 -3.87 -1.05
N ILE A 28 0.53 -3.22 -2.19
CA ILE A 28 1.12 -1.94 -2.52
C ILE A 28 0.14 -0.77 -2.31
N SER A 29 -1.12 -1.03 -1.95
CA SER A 29 -2.16 0.01 -1.92
C SER A 29 -2.66 0.31 -0.52
N SER A 30 -1.96 1.13 0.22
CA SER A 30 -2.54 1.76 1.41
C SER A 30 -3.03 3.19 1.10
N CYS A 31 -4.25 3.51 1.53
CA CYS A 31 -4.86 4.83 1.52
C CYS A 31 -5.47 5.36 0.21
N ALA A 32 -6.50 4.72 -0.31
CA ALA A 32 -7.44 5.36 -1.21
C ALA A 32 -8.79 5.60 -0.49
N SER A 33 -9.01 6.81 0.00
CA SER A 33 -10.34 7.25 0.47
C SER A 33 -11.17 7.79 -0.69
N GLU A 34 -12.47 7.49 -0.69
CA GLU A 34 -13.48 7.77 -1.72
C GLU A 34 -13.49 9.21 -2.29
N PRO A 35 -13.91 9.39 -3.56
CA PRO A 35 -13.99 10.71 -4.19
C PRO A 35 -15.37 11.33 -4.03
N GLU A 36 -15.46 12.48 -3.40
CA GLU A 36 -16.59 13.41 -3.64
C GLU A 36 -16.43 14.12 -4.98
N SER A 37 -17.47 14.03 -5.79
CA SER A 37 -17.56 14.65 -7.12
C SER A 37 -17.75 16.17 -7.01
N ARG A 38 -16.85 16.95 -7.62
CA ARG A 38 -17.19 18.29 -8.12
C ARG A 38 -16.33 18.68 -9.33
N ASN A 39 -17.00 18.86 -10.45
CA ASN A 39 -16.46 19.45 -11.68
C ASN A 39 -16.14 20.94 -11.49
N GLN A 40 -14.95 21.36 -11.86
CA GLN A 40 -14.71 22.70 -12.44
C GLN A 40 -13.54 22.65 -13.42
N VAL A 41 -13.84 23.05 -14.65
CA VAL A 41 -12.89 23.27 -15.75
C VAL A 41 -12.31 24.68 -15.59
N ILE A 42 -10.99 24.82 -15.59
CA ILE A 42 -10.32 26.11 -15.77
C ILE A 42 -9.24 25.93 -16.84
N GLU A 43 -9.47 26.58 -17.98
CA GLU A 43 -8.46 26.78 -19.01
C GLU A 43 -7.46 27.84 -18.55
N THR A 44 -6.16 27.57 -18.70
CA THR A 44 -5.14 28.59 -18.50
C THR A 44 -4.18 28.62 -19.71
N THR A 45 -4.21 29.74 -20.39
CA THR A 45 -3.37 30.09 -21.53
C THR A 45 -1.98 30.52 -21.05
N SER A 46 -0.93 29.88 -21.53
CA SER A 46 0.45 30.25 -21.21
C SER A 46 1.02 31.22 -22.24
N ILE A 47 1.51 32.35 -21.77
CA ILE A 47 2.27 33.34 -22.56
C ILE A 47 3.76 33.07 -22.33
N ILE A 48 4.49 32.82 -23.43
CA ILE A 48 5.94 32.65 -23.43
C ILE A 48 6.58 34.01 -23.62
N THR A 49 7.39 34.45 -22.66
CA THR A 49 8.26 35.63 -22.81
C THR A 49 9.71 35.19 -22.73
N SER A 50 10.43 35.31 -23.86
CA SER A 50 11.86 35.03 -23.94
C SER A 50 12.67 36.26 -23.55
N THR A 51 13.50 36.12 -22.52
CA THR A 51 14.50 37.16 -22.15
C THR A 51 15.90 36.60 -22.28
N THR A 52 16.68 37.19 -23.15
CA THR A 52 18.10 36.90 -23.39
C THR A 52 18.92 37.64 -22.34
N SER A 53 19.75 36.93 -21.57
CA SER A 53 20.74 37.55 -20.67
C SER A 53 22.10 36.90 -20.82
N SER A 54 23.09 37.78 -20.94
CA SER A 54 24.53 37.52 -21.17
C SER A 54 25.15 36.73 -20.01
N SER A 55 25.94 35.71 -20.37
CA SER A 55 26.67 34.85 -19.42
C SER A 55 28.00 35.41 -19.02
N THR A 56 28.19 35.64 -17.73
CA THR A 56 29.52 35.75 -17.12
C THR A 56 29.90 34.35 -16.61
N SER A 57 30.94 33.78 -17.21
CA SER A 57 31.41 32.43 -16.88
C SER A 57 32.17 32.45 -15.55
N THR A 58 31.48 32.05 -14.49
CA THR A 58 32.11 31.62 -13.25
C THR A 58 32.18 30.10 -13.27
N THR A 59 33.40 29.56 -13.34
CA THR A 59 33.64 28.12 -13.28
C THR A 59 33.28 27.62 -11.88
N VAL A 60 32.03 27.24 -11.69
CA VAL A 60 31.59 26.47 -10.51
C VAL A 60 32.03 25.04 -10.75
N GLN A 61 32.94 24.54 -9.93
CA GLN A 61 33.20 23.11 -9.84
C GLN A 61 31.86 22.42 -9.50
N LYS A 62 31.31 21.72 -10.48
CA LYS A 62 30.13 20.88 -10.29
C LYS A 62 30.56 19.73 -9.39
N VAL A 63 30.23 19.79 -8.10
CA VAL A 63 30.26 18.62 -7.22
C VAL A 63 29.39 17.59 -7.90
N LYS A 64 29.96 16.47 -8.28
CA LYS A 64 29.21 15.34 -8.84
C LYS A 64 28.43 14.79 -7.68
N GLU A 65 27.14 15.09 -7.57
CA GLU A 65 26.23 14.40 -6.65
C GLU A 65 26.23 12.93 -7.06
N ASP A 66 26.64 12.06 -6.15
CA ASP A 66 26.54 10.60 -6.35
C ASP A 66 25.05 10.22 -6.21
N ILE A 67 24.34 10.21 -7.35
CA ILE A 67 22.93 9.83 -7.41
C ILE A 67 22.83 8.32 -7.16
N SER A 68 22.05 7.92 -6.19
CA SER A 68 21.74 6.52 -5.90
C SER A 68 20.48 6.06 -6.65
N TYR A 69 20.41 4.77 -6.97
CA TYR A 69 19.32 4.17 -7.71
C TYR A 69 18.88 2.88 -6.99
N ASP A 70 17.59 2.54 -7.15
CA ASP A 70 17.06 1.26 -6.69
C ASP A 70 17.35 0.11 -7.69
N GLU A 71 16.77 -1.05 -7.42
CA GLU A 71 16.92 -2.27 -8.22
C GLU A 71 16.36 -2.17 -9.64
N PHE A 72 15.44 -1.22 -9.89
CA PHE A 72 14.86 -0.94 -11.21
C PHE A 72 15.52 0.26 -11.93
N GLY A 73 16.58 0.83 -11.35
CA GLY A 73 17.29 1.98 -11.90
C GLY A 73 16.56 3.31 -11.73
N ILE A 74 15.66 3.40 -10.73
CA ILE A 74 14.92 4.63 -10.42
C ILE A 74 15.67 5.42 -9.36
N GLU A 75 15.77 6.75 -9.56
CA GLU A 75 16.50 7.66 -8.67
C GLU A 75 15.93 7.63 -7.26
N LEU A 76 16.80 7.35 -6.26
CA LEU A 76 16.51 7.52 -4.85
C LEU A 76 16.89 8.93 -4.39
N LEU A 77 16.03 9.53 -3.60
CA LEU A 77 16.28 10.86 -3.05
C LEU A 77 17.07 10.77 -1.73
N ASP A 78 17.94 11.73 -1.53
CA ASP A 78 18.70 11.85 -0.28
C ASP A 78 17.80 12.21 0.89
N VAL A 79 18.09 11.59 2.04
CA VAL A 79 17.40 11.87 3.30
C VAL A 79 18.12 13.02 4.00
N SER A 80 17.45 14.16 4.16
CA SER A 80 18.00 15.28 4.93
C SER A 80 18.13 14.94 6.42
N PRO A 81 19.00 15.61 7.17
CA PRO A 81 19.08 15.43 8.62
C PRO A 81 17.74 15.69 9.33
N GLU A 82 17.00 16.70 8.88
CA GLU A 82 15.68 17.05 9.44
C GLU A 82 14.62 16.00 9.14
N MET A 83 14.62 15.40 7.94
CA MET A 83 13.73 14.27 7.62
C MET A 83 14.07 13.07 8.50
N LYS A 84 15.36 12.80 8.69
CA LYS A 84 15.77 11.70 9.56
C LYS A 84 15.30 11.88 11.00
N GLU A 85 15.43 13.09 11.55
CA GLU A 85 14.92 13.42 12.88
C GLU A 85 13.41 13.18 12.98
N GLN A 86 12.63 13.68 12.00
CA GLN A 86 11.18 13.43 11.93
C GLN A 86 10.88 11.92 11.84
N PHE A 87 11.63 11.17 11.04
CA PHE A 87 11.45 9.73 10.91
C PHE A 87 11.72 9.01 12.25
N ASP A 88 12.80 9.40 12.96
CA ASP A 88 13.13 8.88 14.28
C ASP A 88 12.03 9.18 15.33
N GLU A 89 11.35 10.32 15.22
CA GLU A 89 10.20 10.66 16.07
C GLU A 89 8.98 9.80 15.74
N LEU A 90 8.71 9.57 14.45
CA LEU A 90 7.60 8.71 14.02
C LEU A 90 7.80 7.24 14.41
N VAL A 91 9.04 6.73 14.35
CA VAL A 91 9.38 5.39 14.85
C VAL A 91 9.03 5.27 16.34
N LYS A 92 9.49 6.21 17.17
CA LYS A 92 9.17 6.24 18.61
C LYS A 92 7.66 6.37 18.86
N TYR A 93 6.97 7.14 18.01
CA TYR A 93 5.52 7.28 18.09
C TYR A 93 4.82 5.95 17.88
N VAL A 94 5.17 5.23 16.82
CA VAL A 94 4.59 3.92 16.49
C VAL A 94 4.85 2.91 17.61
N GLU A 95 6.09 2.81 18.11
CA GLU A 95 6.43 1.95 19.26
C GLU A 95 5.57 2.28 20.49
N LYS A 96 5.46 3.57 20.82
CA LYS A 96 4.64 4.01 21.95
C LYS A 96 3.16 3.66 21.79
N LYS A 97 2.60 3.80 20.58
CA LYS A 97 1.16 3.57 20.34
C LYS A 97 0.80 2.10 20.25
N THR A 98 1.68 1.29 19.68
CA THR A 98 1.50 -0.16 19.57
C THR A 98 1.89 -0.90 20.86
N GLY A 99 2.77 -0.33 21.68
CA GLY A 99 3.38 -1.01 22.83
C GLY A 99 4.41 -2.07 22.42
N LEU A 100 4.84 -2.07 21.17
CA LEU A 100 5.80 -2.99 20.58
C LEU A 100 7.05 -2.21 20.21
N SER A 101 8.20 -2.87 20.03
CA SER A 101 9.46 -2.22 19.64
C SER A 101 10.02 -2.86 18.39
N PHE A 102 10.61 -2.05 17.53
CA PHE A 102 11.35 -2.53 16.36
C PHE A 102 12.55 -3.39 16.81
N VAL A 103 12.75 -4.50 16.13
CA VAL A 103 13.93 -5.36 16.32
C VAL A 103 15.14 -4.73 15.64
N GLU A 104 14.94 -4.19 14.44
CA GLU A 104 15.91 -3.45 13.66
C GLU A 104 15.33 -2.11 13.24
N TYR A 105 16.19 -1.09 13.06
CA TYR A 105 15.74 0.20 12.56
C TYR A 105 15.11 0.03 11.17
N PRO A 106 13.88 0.57 10.93
CA PRO A 106 13.18 0.38 9.66
C PRO A 106 13.95 1.03 8.51
N LYS A 107 14.05 0.29 7.39
CA LYS A 107 14.68 0.78 6.16
C LYS A 107 13.64 1.57 5.36
N PHE A 108 14.07 2.64 4.70
CA PHE A 108 13.18 3.40 3.84
C PHE A 108 13.91 4.01 2.65
N ASN A 109 13.20 4.11 1.54
CA ASN A 109 13.61 4.76 0.32
C ASN A 109 12.66 5.92 0.02
N LEU A 110 13.22 7.05 -0.39
CA LEU A 110 12.45 8.22 -0.82
C LEU A 110 12.54 8.37 -2.33
N TYR A 111 11.43 8.70 -2.95
CA TYR A 111 11.29 8.90 -4.39
C TYR A 111 10.62 10.24 -4.68
N THR A 112 10.77 10.75 -5.89
CA THR A 112 9.78 11.70 -6.40
C THR A 112 8.44 10.97 -6.62
N LEU A 113 7.32 11.69 -6.70
CA LEU A 113 6.03 11.06 -6.99
C LEU A 113 6.04 10.26 -8.30
N ASP A 114 6.68 10.79 -9.34
CA ASP A 114 6.78 10.09 -10.62
C ASP A 114 7.72 8.88 -10.52
N GLY A 115 8.85 9.01 -9.81
CA GLY A 115 9.75 7.88 -9.53
C GLY A 115 9.06 6.77 -8.74
N TYR A 116 8.27 7.12 -7.73
CA TYR A 116 7.48 6.16 -6.97
C TYR A 116 6.44 5.42 -7.83
N ARG A 117 5.79 6.14 -8.74
CA ARG A 117 4.87 5.54 -9.71
C ARG A 117 5.58 4.57 -10.65
N ASP A 118 6.76 4.95 -11.14
CA ASP A 118 7.56 4.09 -12.00
C ASP A 118 8.07 2.87 -11.27
N TYR A 119 8.46 3.01 -9.97
CA TYR A 119 8.78 1.90 -9.09
C TYR A 119 7.60 0.91 -8.98
N ASN A 120 6.41 1.39 -8.66
CA ASN A 120 5.23 0.53 -8.50
C ASN A 120 4.91 -0.24 -9.80
N ALA A 121 5.03 0.40 -10.94
CA ALA A 121 4.81 -0.26 -12.23
C ALA A 121 5.89 -1.31 -12.54
N ALA A 122 7.17 -0.99 -12.28
CA ALA A 122 8.29 -1.89 -12.52
C ALA A 122 8.26 -3.10 -11.58
N SER A 123 8.02 -2.87 -10.29
CA SER A 123 7.87 -3.93 -9.29
C SER A 123 6.72 -4.89 -9.63
N TYR A 124 5.56 -4.33 -10.03
CA TYR A 124 4.44 -5.16 -10.45
C TYR A 124 4.75 -6.01 -11.68
N LEU A 125 5.44 -5.44 -12.67
CA LEU A 125 5.83 -6.18 -13.88
C LEU A 125 6.84 -7.27 -13.57
N ASP A 126 7.80 -7.01 -12.69
CA ASP A 126 8.80 -7.99 -12.25
C ASP A 126 8.16 -9.16 -11.51
N ASP A 127 7.22 -8.88 -10.60
CA ASP A 127 6.43 -9.90 -9.91
C ASP A 127 5.55 -10.67 -10.89
N PHE A 128 4.88 -9.97 -11.82
CA PHE A 128 4.04 -10.59 -12.83
C PHE A 128 4.81 -11.60 -13.69
N ASP A 129 5.99 -11.21 -14.17
CA ASP A 129 6.80 -12.07 -15.05
C ASP A 129 7.41 -13.29 -14.29
N LYS A 130 7.54 -13.19 -12.95
CA LYS A 130 7.98 -14.31 -12.09
C LYS A 130 6.83 -15.24 -11.68
N ASP A 131 5.65 -14.69 -11.52
CA ASP A 131 4.53 -15.37 -10.88
C ASP A 131 3.64 -16.11 -11.90
N TYR A 132 3.65 -15.74 -13.19
CA TYR A 132 2.86 -16.40 -14.23
C TYR A 132 3.71 -17.26 -15.16
N GLU A 133 3.34 -18.53 -15.30
CA GLU A 133 3.87 -19.40 -16.34
C GLU A 133 3.30 -19.02 -17.73
N GLU A 134 3.98 -19.45 -18.80
CA GLU A 134 3.56 -19.20 -20.17
C GLU A 134 2.09 -19.64 -20.42
N GLY A 135 1.30 -18.70 -20.91
CA GLY A 135 -0.15 -18.91 -21.20
C GLY A 135 -1.05 -18.99 -19.96
N GLU A 136 -0.52 -18.83 -18.76
CA GLU A 136 -1.31 -18.89 -17.53
C GLU A 136 -2.16 -17.64 -17.37
N TRP A 137 -1.60 -16.48 -17.62
CA TRP A 137 -2.32 -15.21 -17.59
C TRP A 137 -3.47 -15.17 -18.61
N GLU A 138 -3.20 -15.62 -19.84
CA GLU A 138 -4.22 -15.68 -20.89
C GLU A 138 -5.40 -16.55 -20.47
N ARG A 139 -5.12 -17.72 -19.86
CA ARG A 139 -6.17 -18.62 -19.34
C ARG A 139 -6.96 -17.96 -18.20
N ALA A 140 -6.30 -17.20 -17.32
CA ALA A 140 -6.95 -16.48 -16.23
C ALA A 140 -7.93 -15.46 -16.79
N VAL A 141 -7.47 -14.56 -17.65
CA VAL A 141 -8.31 -13.52 -18.26
C VAL A 141 -9.45 -14.12 -19.07
N LEU A 142 -9.20 -15.20 -19.82
CA LEU A 142 -10.25 -15.90 -20.55
C LEU A 142 -11.32 -16.45 -19.60
N SER A 143 -10.91 -17.07 -18.50
CA SER A 143 -11.82 -17.60 -17.48
C SER A 143 -12.70 -16.50 -16.88
N GLU A 144 -12.12 -15.36 -16.53
CA GLU A 144 -12.85 -14.24 -15.97
C GLU A 144 -13.83 -13.61 -16.95
N ASN A 145 -13.47 -13.54 -18.25
CA ASN A 145 -14.37 -13.15 -19.33
C ASN A 145 -15.56 -14.14 -19.46
N MET A 146 -15.28 -15.44 -19.38
CA MET A 146 -16.33 -16.48 -19.44
C MET A 146 -17.32 -16.39 -18.27
N TRP A 147 -16.86 -15.96 -17.09
CA TRP A 147 -17.69 -15.71 -15.92
C TRP A 147 -18.39 -14.33 -15.95
N GLY A 148 -18.11 -13.50 -16.95
CA GLY A 148 -18.66 -12.16 -17.05
C GLY A 148 -18.14 -11.18 -15.98
N LEU A 149 -16.98 -11.48 -15.40
CA LEU A 149 -16.33 -10.62 -14.40
C LEU A 149 -15.60 -9.44 -15.06
N ILE A 150 -15.09 -9.66 -16.26
CA ILE A 150 -14.41 -8.64 -17.08
C ILE A 150 -14.85 -8.76 -18.55
N GLU A 151 -14.58 -7.70 -19.32
CA GLU A 151 -14.63 -7.69 -20.78
C GLU A 151 -13.31 -7.09 -21.28
N SER A 152 -12.26 -7.92 -21.37
CA SER A 152 -10.92 -7.44 -21.72
C SER A 152 -10.09 -8.52 -22.41
N THR A 153 -9.04 -8.11 -23.13
CA THR A 153 -7.97 -9.01 -23.56
C THR A 153 -6.89 -9.13 -22.48
N PRO A 154 -6.07 -10.19 -22.49
CA PRO A 154 -4.97 -10.35 -21.53
C PRO A 154 -4.02 -9.15 -21.51
N GLU A 155 -3.64 -8.64 -22.68
CA GLU A 155 -2.74 -7.49 -22.82
C GLU A 155 -3.37 -6.23 -22.23
N LYS A 156 -4.64 -5.98 -22.61
CA LYS A 156 -5.36 -4.81 -22.12
C LYS A 156 -5.57 -4.85 -20.60
N MET A 157 -5.82 -6.03 -20.04
CA MET A 157 -5.99 -6.20 -18.60
C MET A 157 -4.67 -5.97 -17.86
N LYS A 158 -3.55 -6.50 -18.39
CA LYS A 158 -2.20 -6.24 -17.84
C LYS A 158 -1.90 -4.74 -17.84
N GLU A 159 -2.12 -4.04 -18.96
CA GLU A 159 -1.94 -2.57 -19.05
C GLU A 159 -2.77 -1.82 -18.00
N LEU A 160 -4.04 -2.16 -17.83
CA LEU A 160 -4.93 -1.52 -16.85
C LEU A 160 -4.43 -1.70 -15.43
N ILE A 161 -3.96 -2.90 -15.07
CA ILE A 161 -3.46 -3.17 -13.74
C ILE A 161 -2.14 -2.41 -13.51
N VAL A 162 -1.22 -2.41 -14.46
CA VAL A 162 0.04 -1.63 -14.37
C VAL A 162 -0.24 -0.14 -14.15
N GLU A 163 -1.15 0.44 -14.94
CA GLU A 163 -1.53 1.86 -14.79
C GLU A 163 -2.26 2.12 -13.47
N PHE A 164 -3.05 1.17 -12.98
CA PHE A 164 -3.64 1.27 -11.65
C PHE A 164 -2.57 1.26 -10.56
N GLN A 165 -1.59 0.36 -10.64
CA GLN A 165 -0.49 0.28 -9.66
C GLN A 165 0.35 1.56 -9.60
N ARG A 166 0.53 2.27 -10.72
CA ARG A 166 1.22 3.58 -10.75
C ARG A 166 0.62 4.60 -9.80
N CYS A 167 -0.67 4.53 -9.48
CA CYS A 167 -1.36 5.57 -8.75
C CYS A 167 -2.13 5.08 -7.51
N ALA A 168 -2.15 3.78 -7.27
CA ALA A 168 -3.02 3.19 -6.24
C ALA A 168 -2.55 3.39 -4.82
N SER A 169 -1.27 3.72 -4.59
CA SER A 169 -0.74 3.88 -3.23
C SER A 169 -0.08 5.22 -2.98
N ALA A 170 -0.13 5.66 -1.74
CA ALA A 170 0.48 6.89 -1.23
C ALA A 170 1.87 6.65 -0.62
N GLY A 171 2.17 5.42 -0.28
CA GLY A 171 3.39 4.86 0.24
C GLY A 171 3.24 3.34 0.23
N SER A 172 4.30 2.61 0.55
CA SER A 172 4.24 1.17 0.65
C SER A 172 5.33 0.62 1.55
N TYR A 173 5.01 -0.49 2.20
CA TYR A 173 5.99 -1.37 2.84
C TYR A 173 5.94 -2.73 2.16
N ASN A 174 7.08 -3.18 1.62
CA ASN A 174 7.16 -4.49 1.00
C ASN A 174 7.62 -5.52 2.05
N LEU A 175 6.85 -6.60 2.19
CA LEU A 175 7.11 -7.66 3.18
C LEU A 175 8.37 -8.48 2.87
N LEU A 176 8.78 -8.59 1.60
CA LEU A 176 9.91 -9.42 1.19
C LEU A 176 11.25 -8.71 1.42
N ASP A 177 11.41 -7.48 0.93
CA ASP A 177 12.64 -6.71 1.08
C ASP A 177 12.68 -5.86 2.36
N GLN A 178 11.53 -5.72 3.03
CA GLN A 178 11.34 -4.99 4.28
C GLN A 178 11.71 -3.49 4.17
N ILE A 179 11.49 -2.90 3.00
CA ILE A 179 11.75 -1.48 2.74
C ILE A 179 10.43 -0.72 2.66
N LEU A 180 10.38 0.38 3.41
CA LEU A 180 9.31 1.38 3.34
C LEU A 180 9.64 2.38 2.22
N ARG A 181 8.68 2.69 1.37
CA ARG A 181 8.84 3.58 0.21
C ARG A 181 7.83 4.70 0.26
N VAL A 182 8.31 5.94 0.16
CA VAL A 182 7.46 7.13 0.26
C VAL A 182 7.82 8.14 -0.83
N PRO A 183 6.83 8.65 -1.55
CA PRO A 183 7.06 9.78 -2.45
C PRO A 183 7.16 11.09 -1.66
N VAL A 184 8.16 11.89 -2.01
CA VAL A 184 8.38 13.25 -1.48
C VAL A 184 8.77 14.21 -2.60
N GLU A 185 8.73 15.51 -2.36
CA GLU A 185 9.21 16.47 -3.34
C GLU A 185 10.74 16.48 -3.44
N LYS A 186 11.26 16.61 -4.66
CA LYS A 186 12.72 16.70 -4.89
C LYS A 186 13.30 17.90 -4.16
N ASN A 187 14.40 17.70 -3.43
CA ASN A 187 15.07 18.71 -2.58
C ASN A 187 14.29 19.18 -1.33
N GLN A 188 13.22 18.51 -1.00
CA GLN A 188 12.50 18.75 0.25
C GLN A 188 13.42 18.51 1.46
N LYS A 189 13.33 19.36 2.48
CA LYS A 189 14.17 19.26 3.69
C LYS A 189 13.43 18.65 4.88
N LYS A 190 12.11 18.67 4.87
CA LYS A 190 11.28 18.15 5.95
C LYS A 190 10.09 17.43 5.36
N LEU A 191 9.70 16.34 5.98
CA LEU A 191 8.45 15.66 5.67
C LEU A 191 7.28 16.59 6.00
N ASN A 192 6.35 16.73 5.08
CA ASN A 192 5.09 17.41 5.34
C ASN A 192 4.15 16.51 6.17
N LEU A 193 3.02 17.07 6.66
CA LEU A 193 2.13 16.32 7.54
C LEU A 193 1.42 15.15 6.84
N TRP A 194 1.16 15.28 5.53
CA TRP A 194 0.61 14.17 4.76
C TRP A 194 1.61 13.00 4.67
N GLU A 195 2.85 13.27 4.29
CA GLU A 195 3.92 12.28 4.20
C GLU A 195 4.17 11.60 5.56
N GLN A 196 4.19 12.37 6.65
CA GLN A 196 4.30 11.84 8.01
C GLN A 196 3.16 10.88 8.33
N SER A 197 1.91 11.22 7.96
CA SER A 197 0.77 10.34 8.21
C SER A 197 0.88 9.01 7.45
N VAL A 198 1.34 9.04 6.20
CA VAL A 198 1.62 7.84 5.41
C VAL A 198 2.74 7.02 6.04
N ILE A 199 3.85 7.67 6.43
CA ILE A 199 4.98 7.00 7.08
C ILE A 199 4.54 6.31 8.38
N VAL A 200 3.66 6.91 9.19
CA VAL A 200 3.12 6.26 10.40
C VAL A 200 2.43 4.95 10.05
N HIS A 201 1.59 4.93 9.01
CA HIS A 201 0.91 3.73 8.54
C HIS A 201 1.90 2.64 8.12
N GLU A 202 2.84 2.99 7.23
CA GLU A 202 3.84 2.06 6.71
C GLU A 202 4.83 1.58 7.79
N LEU A 203 5.16 2.41 8.78
CA LEU A 203 5.95 2.00 9.93
C LEU A 203 5.25 0.94 10.78
N VAL A 204 3.93 0.99 10.90
CA VAL A 204 3.18 -0.09 11.59
C VAL A 204 3.36 -1.40 10.81
N HIS A 205 3.27 -1.38 9.48
CA HIS A 205 3.53 -2.57 8.68
C HIS A 205 4.97 -3.08 8.82
N SER A 206 5.94 -2.18 8.87
CA SER A 206 7.34 -2.54 9.12
C SER A 206 7.53 -3.20 10.50
N LEU A 207 6.87 -2.66 11.53
CA LEU A 207 6.88 -3.24 12.87
C LEU A 207 6.23 -4.63 12.91
N GLN A 208 5.06 -4.77 12.28
CA GLN A 208 4.36 -6.04 12.13
C GLN A 208 5.25 -7.07 11.39
N GLY A 209 5.90 -6.65 10.31
CA GLY A 209 6.82 -7.48 9.54
C GLY A 209 7.92 -8.10 10.40
N GLN A 210 8.54 -7.29 11.25
CA GLN A 210 9.64 -7.72 12.12
C GLN A 210 9.18 -8.61 13.27
N ILE A 211 8.01 -8.32 13.89
CA ILE A 211 7.56 -9.00 15.11
C ILE A 211 6.88 -10.33 14.81
N VAL A 212 6.09 -10.39 13.75
CA VAL A 212 5.33 -11.59 13.38
C VAL A 212 6.11 -12.49 12.42
N GLY A 213 7.28 -12.05 11.91
CA GLY A 213 8.02 -12.78 10.88
C GLY A 213 7.23 -12.87 9.57
N LEU A 214 6.60 -11.76 9.17
CA LEU A 214 5.69 -11.74 8.01
C LEU A 214 6.41 -12.06 6.70
N SER A 215 7.70 -11.74 6.57
CA SER A 215 8.48 -12.07 5.38
C SER A 215 8.57 -13.57 5.18
N ASP A 216 8.94 -14.33 6.22
CA ASP A 216 9.05 -15.77 6.16
C ASP A 216 7.68 -16.43 5.94
N TRP A 217 6.66 -15.93 6.64
CA TRP A 217 5.31 -16.41 6.47
C TRP A 217 4.81 -16.18 5.03
N TYR A 218 5.02 -14.99 4.47
CA TYR A 218 4.59 -14.64 3.12
C TYR A 218 5.33 -15.47 2.07
N SER A 219 6.64 -15.67 2.22
CA SER A 219 7.45 -16.53 1.34
C SER A 219 6.95 -17.97 1.38
N THR A 220 6.73 -18.53 2.58
CA THR A 220 6.21 -19.89 2.75
C THR A 220 4.82 -20.06 2.13
N MET A 221 3.96 -19.07 2.28
CA MET A 221 2.63 -19.05 1.68
C MET A 221 2.70 -19.05 0.14
N LYS A 222 3.60 -18.23 -0.46
CA LYS A 222 3.85 -18.23 -1.91
C LYS A 222 4.38 -19.57 -2.39
N GLU A 223 5.38 -20.14 -1.72
CA GLU A 223 5.98 -21.43 -2.08
C GLU A 223 4.97 -22.59 -2.06
N ASN A 224 4.06 -22.58 -1.09
CA ASN A 224 3.07 -23.64 -0.92
C ASN A 224 1.74 -23.37 -1.64
N ASP A 225 1.59 -22.23 -2.32
CA ASP A 225 0.35 -21.79 -2.94
C ASP A 225 -0.84 -21.80 -1.94
N ASP A 226 -0.57 -21.47 -0.66
CA ASP A 226 -1.56 -21.47 0.42
C ASP A 226 -1.84 -20.07 0.94
N PHE A 227 -2.86 -19.43 0.37
CA PHE A 227 -3.26 -18.07 0.69
C PHE A 227 -4.52 -17.99 1.58
N MET A 228 -4.93 -19.09 2.21
CA MET A 228 -6.20 -19.12 2.96
C MET A 228 -6.21 -18.16 4.15
N ASP A 229 -5.07 -18.03 4.84
CA ASP A 229 -4.94 -17.16 6.01
C ASP A 229 -4.64 -15.70 5.66
N TYR A 230 -4.28 -15.44 4.40
CA TYR A 230 -3.85 -14.12 3.97
C TYR A 230 -4.91 -13.02 4.18
N PRO A 231 -6.18 -13.21 3.76
CA PRO A 231 -7.19 -12.15 3.91
C PRO A 231 -7.44 -11.75 5.36
N GLY A 232 -7.47 -12.71 6.25
CA GLY A 232 -7.69 -12.46 7.68
C GLY A 232 -6.53 -11.69 8.30
N ARG A 233 -5.30 -12.16 8.09
CA ARG A 233 -4.09 -11.49 8.60
C ARG A 233 -3.95 -10.09 8.04
N ARG A 234 -4.13 -9.92 6.71
CA ARG A 234 -4.07 -8.60 6.06
C ARG A 234 -5.08 -7.63 6.66
N SER A 235 -6.30 -8.08 6.91
CA SER A 235 -7.34 -7.26 7.54
C SER A 235 -6.95 -6.73 8.92
N ILE A 236 -6.29 -7.54 9.75
CA ILE A 236 -5.82 -7.09 11.07
C ILE A 236 -4.62 -6.16 10.95
N MET A 237 -3.72 -6.44 10.00
CA MET A 237 -2.58 -5.57 9.73
C MET A 237 -3.02 -4.16 9.35
N GLU A 238 -3.95 -4.04 8.38
CA GLU A 238 -4.50 -2.76 7.96
C GLU A 238 -5.28 -2.07 9.08
N ALA A 239 -6.10 -2.80 9.81
CA ALA A 239 -6.87 -2.23 10.92
C ALA A 239 -5.98 -1.62 12.02
N GLN A 240 -4.85 -2.25 12.32
CA GLN A 240 -3.90 -1.71 13.29
C GLN A 240 -3.16 -0.49 12.74
N ALA A 241 -2.73 -0.54 11.46
CA ALA A 241 -2.05 0.57 10.81
C ALA A 241 -2.95 1.80 10.72
N ASP A 242 -4.19 1.64 10.26
CA ASP A 242 -5.19 2.71 10.20
C ASP A 242 -5.49 3.31 11.58
N LEU A 243 -5.57 2.46 12.62
CA LEU A 243 -5.84 2.94 13.97
C LEU A 243 -4.70 3.79 14.51
N VAL A 244 -3.45 3.37 14.32
CA VAL A 244 -2.26 4.11 14.78
C VAL A 244 -2.10 5.41 13.99
N GLN A 245 -2.30 5.36 12.67
CA GLN A 245 -2.34 6.56 11.82
C GLN A 245 -3.45 7.51 12.28
N GLY A 246 -4.66 6.99 12.56
CA GLY A 246 -5.77 7.77 13.08
C GLY A 246 -5.46 8.45 14.41
N TYR A 247 -4.72 7.80 15.30
CA TYR A 247 -4.24 8.42 16.55
C TYR A 247 -3.27 9.56 16.28
N TRP A 248 -2.35 9.38 15.33
CA TRP A 248 -1.41 10.42 14.95
C TRP A 248 -2.16 11.65 14.38
N MET A 249 -3.09 11.43 13.46
CA MET A 249 -3.92 12.51 12.91
C MET A 249 -4.80 13.20 13.97
N ALA A 250 -5.27 12.47 14.98
CA ALA A 250 -6.09 13.02 16.05
C ALA A 250 -5.30 13.94 17.01
N GLU A 251 -3.99 13.76 17.12
CA GLU A 251 -3.10 14.62 17.90
C GLU A 251 -2.78 15.95 17.21
N LEU A 252 -3.02 16.06 15.90
CA LEU A 252 -2.89 17.32 15.16
C LEU A 252 -4.00 18.30 15.58
N ASP A 253 -3.66 19.60 15.67
CA ASP A 253 -4.67 20.64 15.83
C ASP A 253 -5.48 20.86 14.55
N PHE A 254 -6.44 21.79 14.60
CA PHE A 254 -7.34 22.02 13.47
C PHE A 254 -6.58 22.53 12.24
N ASP A 255 -5.68 23.49 12.41
CA ASP A 255 -4.92 24.10 11.31
C ASP A 255 -3.97 23.09 10.68
N GLN A 256 -3.29 22.29 11.50
CA GLN A 256 -2.43 21.18 11.04
C GLN A 256 -3.20 20.15 10.22
N ARG A 257 -4.44 19.77 10.62
CA ARG A 257 -5.27 18.87 9.83
C ARG A 257 -5.69 19.45 8.49
N GLN A 258 -5.98 20.75 8.44
CA GLN A 258 -6.26 21.43 7.17
C GLN A 258 -5.02 21.45 6.27
N ASP A 259 -3.85 21.78 6.84
CA ASP A 259 -2.59 21.78 6.12
C ASP A 259 -2.28 20.38 5.56
N MET A 260 -2.41 19.33 6.37
CA MET A 260 -2.22 17.94 5.95
C MET A 260 -3.10 17.59 4.75
N THR A 261 -4.38 17.99 4.79
CA THR A 261 -5.31 17.72 3.68
C THR A 261 -4.90 18.46 2.40
N SER A 262 -4.41 19.70 2.53
CA SER A 262 -3.95 20.50 1.39
C SER A 262 -2.65 20.00 0.76
N GLN A 263 -1.80 19.34 1.56
CA GLN A 263 -0.51 18.78 1.16
C GLN A 263 -0.62 17.42 0.48
N ARG A 264 -1.82 16.83 0.44
CA ARG A 264 -2.06 15.54 -0.20
C ARG A 264 -1.79 15.63 -1.71
N PRO A 265 -0.87 14.82 -2.25
CA PRO A 265 -0.64 14.75 -3.69
C PRO A 265 -1.89 14.27 -4.44
N ASN A 266 -1.95 14.58 -5.72
CA ASN A 266 -3.02 14.07 -6.56
C ASN A 266 -2.73 12.61 -6.98
N PHE A 267 -3.27 11.67 -6.25
CA PHE A 267 -3.20 10.23 -6.54
C PHE A 267 -4.34 9.72 -7.44
N ARG A 268 -5.04 10.61 -8.14
CA ARG A 268 -6.13 10.16 -9.02
C ARG A 268 -5.60 9.28 -10.12
N CYS A 269 -6.06 8.02 -10.13
CA CYS A 269 -5.84 7.12 -11.24
C CYS A 269 -6.63 7.58 -12.46
N SER A 270 -5.99 7.54 -13.62
CA SER A 270 -6.65 7.77 -14.90
C SER A 270 -7.47 6.56 -15.35
N VAL A 271 -7.27 5.42 -14.70
CA VAL A 271 -7.93 4.15 -14.98
C VAL A 271 -8.68 3.64 -13.76
N SER A 272 -9.71 2.85 -14.00
CA SER A 272 -10.42 2.08 -12.99
C SER A 272 -10.40 0.60 -13.38
N LEU A 273 -10.23 -0.26 -12.38
CA LEU A 273 -10.33 -1.71 -12.57
C LEU A 273 -11.81 -2.15 -12.51
N PRO A 274 -12.14 -3.33 -13.05
CA PRO A 274 -13.45 -3.95 -12.83
C PRO A 274 -13.81 -4.07 -11.35
N ALA A 275 -15.09 -3.91 -11.02
CA ALA A 275 -15.56 -3.80 -9.62
C ALA A 275 -15.09 -4.93 -8.70
N TYR A 276 -14.95 -6.15 -9.21
CA TYR A 276 -14.55 -7.28 -8.39
C TYR A 276 -13.10 -7.20 -7.86
N PHE A 277 -12.24 -6.41 -8.52
CA PHE A 277 -10.87 -6.15 -8.02
C PHE A 277 -10.85 -5.37 -6.70
N TYR A 278 -11.93 -4.66 -6.38
CA TYR A 278 -12.02 -3.89 -5.14
C TYR A 278 -12.54 -4.71 -3.96
N ILE A 279 -13.08 -5.92 -4.18
CA ILE A 279 -13.57 -6.79 -3.11
C ILE A 279 -12.52 -7.07 -2.02
N PRO A 280 -11.24 -7.36 -2.35
CA PRO A 280 -10.22 -7.53 -1.33
C PRO A 280 -9.97 -6.26 -0.50
N PHE A 281 -10.03 -5.08 -1.12
CA PHE A 281 -9.88 -3.81 -0.41
C PHE A 281 -11.00 -3.60 0.60
N ASP A 282 -12.27 -3.85 0.20
CA ASP A 282 -13.40 -3.79 1.12
C ASP A 282 -13.19 -4.74 2.31
N LEU A 283 -12.67 -5.95 2.04
CA LEU A 283 -12.41 -6.92 3.10
C LEU A 283 -11.32 -6.41 4.07
N TYR A 284 -10.23 -5.86 3.54
CA TYR A 284 -9.11 -5.44 4.38
C TYR A 284 -9.40 -4.16 5.15
N TYR A 285 -9.95 -3.15 4.48
CA TYR A 285 -10.13 -1.82 5.07
C TYR A 285 -11.48 -1.66 5.75
N ASP A 286 -12.60 -2.00 5.08
CA ASP A 286 -13.94 -1.82 5.66
C ASP A 286 -14.25 -2.87 6.72
N PHE A 287 -14.20 -4.15 6.35
CA PHE A 287 -14.55 -5.23 7.28
C PHE A 287 -13.42 -5.43 8.30
N GLY A 288 -12.16 -5.41 7.88
CA GLY A 288 -11.00 -5.46 8.76
C GLY A 288 -11.00 -4.31 9.76
N GLY A 289 -11.26 -3.09 9.29
CA GLY A 289 -11.39 -1.91 10.14
C GLY A 289 -12.51 -2.02 11.18
N ARG A 290 -13.65 -2.65 10.84
CA ARG A 290 -14.74 -2.92 11.79
C ARG A 290 -14.33 -3.94 12.85
N LEU A 291 -13.72 -5.06 12.43
CA LEU A 291 -13.20 -6.07 13.37
C LEU A 291 -12.13 -5.45 14.27
N GLY A 292 -11.17 -4.73 13.72
CA GLY A 292 -10.10 -4.09 14.48
C GLY A 292 -10.63 -3.08 15.49
N LYS A 293 -11.62 -2.26 15.14
CA LYS A 293 -12.29 -1.34 16.08
C LYS A 293 -12.98 -2.08 17.21
N GLN A 294 -13.62 -3.21 16.97
CA GLN A 294 -14.27 -4.02 18.01
C GLN A 294 -13.23 -4.64 18.93
N ILE A 295 -12.17 -5.26 18.39
CA ILE A 295 -11.06 -5.80 19.18
C ILE A 295 -10.45 -4.68 20.05
N HIS A 296 -10.12 -3.54 19.44
CA HIS A 296 -9.57 -2.42 20.18
C HIS A 296 -10.51 -1.86 21.26
N THR A 297 -11.81 -1.85 21.02
CA THR A 297 -12.79 -1.38 22.03
C THR A 297 -12.81 -2.31 23.24
N MET A 298 -12.69 -3.61 23.05
CA MET A 298 -12.76 -4.63 24.10
C MET A 298 -11.42 -4.87 24.79
N GLU A 299 -10.33 -4.96 24.02
CA GLU A 299 -9.03 -5.44 24.48
C GLU A 299 -7.88 -4.44 24.25
N ARG A 300 -8.20 -3.23 23.73
CA ARG A 300 -7.23 -2.18 23.42
C ARG A 300 -6.22 -2.63 22.36
N MET A 301 -5.05 -1.98 22.32
CA MET A 301 -3.97 -2.30 21.38
C MET A 301 -3.41 -3.71 21.61
N GLU A 302 -3.43 -4.19 22.85
CA GLU A 302 -2.99 -5.55 23.19
C GLU A 302 -3.82 -6.63 22.46
N GLY A 303 -5.13 -6.43 22.35
CA GLY A 303 -6.00 -7.32 21.58
C GLY A 303 -5.64 -7.34 20.08
N LEU A 304 -5.33 -6.19 19.49
CA LEU A 304 -4.87 -6.11 18.10
C LEU A 304 -3.51 -6.79 17.91
N ASN A 305 -2.57 -6.55 18.82
CA ASN A 305 -1.27 -7.22 18.80
C ASN A 305 -1.43 -8.75 18.86
N LYS A 306 -2.34 -9.25 19.68
CA LYS A 306 -2.64 -10.68 19.79
C LYS A 306 -3.30 -11.22 18.50
N ALA A 307 -4.23 -10.48 17.92
CA ALA A 307 -4.94 -10.87 16.70
C ALA A 307 -4.00 -11.07 15.48
N LEU A 308 -2.85 -10.38 15.44
CA LEU A 308 -1.81 -10.60 14.42
C LEU A 308 -1.25 -12.03 14.43
N PHE A 309 -1.27 -12.70 15.58
CA PHE A 309 -0.80 -14.09 15.74
C PHE A 309 -1.93 -15.12 15.67
N GLU A 310 -3.18 -14.71 15.97
CA GLU A 310 -4.34 -15.63 16.00
C GLU A 310 -4.92 -15.93 14.62
N LEU A 311 -4.54 -15.16 13.59
CA LEU A 311 -4.95 -15.35 12.21
C LEU A 311 -6.48 -15.50 12.02
N PRO A 312 -7.27 -14.43 12.20
CA PRO A 312 -8.70 -14.53 11.94
C PRO A 312 -8.95 -14.93 10.48
N THR A 313 -9.96 -15.74 10.26
CA THR A 313 -10.36 -16.12 8.90
C THR A 313 -11.06 -14.97 8.18
N ALA A 314 -11.14 -15.03 6.85
CA ALA A 314 -11.95 -14.07 6.07
C ALA A 314 -13.41 -14.05 6.55
N GLU A 315 -13.98 -15.19 6.96
CA GLU A 315 -15.34 -15.27 7.51
C GLU A 315 -15.46 -14.53 8.85
N GLN A 316 -14.47 -14.65 9.73
CA GLN A 316 -14.44 -13.93 11.02
C GLN A 316 -14.22 -12.43 10.83
N VAL A 317 -13.48 -12.02 9.79
CA VAL A 317 -13.34 -10.60 9.43
C VAL A 317 -14.69 -10.04 8.94
N TYR A 318 -15.38 -10.77 8.09
CA TYR A 318 -16.69 -10.38 7.57
C TYR A 318 -17.77 -10.36 8.65
N SER A 319 -17.73 -11.33 9.59
CA SER A 319 -18.67 -11.52 10.69
C SER A 319 -17.93 -11.53 12.03
N PRO A 320 -17.62 -10.35 12.61
CA PRO A 320 -16.80 -10.22 13.82
C PRO A 320 -17.31 -11.04 15.02
N GLU A 321 -18.62 -11.30 15.14
CA GLU A 321 -19.20 -12.15 16.17
C GLU A 321 -18.62 -13.57 16.18
N LYS A 322 -18.20 -14.08 15.01
CA LYS A 322 -17.56 -15.40 14.90
C LYS A 322 -16.14 -15.40 15.45
N TYR A 323 -15.43 -14.28 15.31
CA TYR A 323 -14.11 -14.13 15.93
C TYR A 323 -14.22 -14.17 17.46
N PHE A 324 -15.16 -13.41 18.04
CA PHE A 324 -15.33 -13.34 19.50
C PHE A 324 -15.95 -14.61 20.10
N SER A 325 -16.81 -15.31 19.36
CA SER A 325 -17.37 -16.59 19.81
C SER A 325 -16.37 -17.76 19.67
N LYS A 326 -15.22 -17.53 19.02
CA LYS A 326 -14.21 -18.55 18.70
C LYS A 326 -14.83 -19.75 17.96
N GLU A 327 -15.73 -19.44 17.03
CA GLU A 327 -16.29 -20.48 16.17
C GLU A 327 -15.16 -21.17 15.41
N PRO A 328 -15.09 -22.53 15.47
CA PRO A 328 -14.12 -23.27 14.68
C PRO A 328 -14.43 -23.14 13.18
N TYR A 329 -13.43 -23.34 12.36
CA TYR A 329 -13.50 -23.29 10.90
C TYR A 329 -14.52 -24.26 10.31
#